data_06c39d67a55f87f5dd7c2ea5363d8fc4
#
_entry.id   06c39d67a55f87f5dd7c2ea5363d8fc4
#
_cell.length_a   1.000
_cell.length_b   1.000
_cell.length_c   1.000
_cell.angle_alpha   90.00
_cell.angle_beta   90.00
_cell.angle_gamma   90.00
#
_symmetry.space_group_name_H-M   'P 1'
#
loop_
_entity.id
_entity.type
_entity.pdbx_description
1 polymer ?
#
loop_
_entity_poly.entity_id
_entity_poly.type
_entity_poly.pdbx_seq_one_letter_code
_entity_poly.pdbx_strand_id
1 'polypeptide(L)'
;MADTKQIFEALMVEAQSDLRSAKLLLDGTEFSRSIYHSQQAIEKAMKASLVLAGIVITDEHWVSDRFMQSFSTMPNIQNIIRDAKYLERQATKSRYPLFSNADRPIWIPSREYTEQDAADAYRKALTIFKNIKQFLKEKHNISITEIP
;
A
#
# COMPACT_ATOMS: atom_id res chain seq x y z
N MET A 1 22.29 4.32 14.85
CA MET A 1 20.83 4.14 14.79
C MET A 1 20.24 5.10 13.75
N ALA A 2 19.35 4.61 12.90
CA ALA A 2 18.72 5.44 11.89
C ALA A 2 17.79 6.48 12.53
N ASP A 3 17.83 7.72 12.01
CA ASP A 3 16.92 8.76 12.47
C ASP A 3 15.55 8.67 11.75
N THR A 4 14.61 9.46 12.22
CA THR A 4 13.24 9.49 11.67
C THR A 4 13.23 9.77 10.17
N LYS A 5 14.04 10.70 9.71
CA LYS A 5 14.12 11.05 8.29
C LYS A 5 14.64 9.88 7.46
N GLN A 6 15.66 9.19 7.92
CA GLN A 6 16.23 8.04 7.23
C GLN A 6 15.20 6.89 7.14
N ILE A 7 14.48 6.63 8.22
CA ILE A 7 13.43 5.59 8.23
C ILE A 7 12.31 5.95 7.25
N PHE A 8 11.86 7.21 7.30
CA PHE A 8 10.83 7.71 6.37
C PHE A 8 11.27 7.54 4.92
N GLU A 9 12.45 8.00 4.57
CA GLU A 9 12.98 7.92 3.21
C GLU A 9 13.08 6.47 2.74
N ALA A 10 13.61 5.59 3.58
CA ALA A 10 13.74 4.17 3.24
C ALA A 10 12.39 3.54 2.93
N LEU A 11 11.38 3.80 3.75
CA LEU A 11 10.04 3.27 3.52
C LEU A 11 9.41 3.82 2.25
N MET A 12 9.60 5.10 1.95
CA MET A 12 9.06 5.71 0.72
C MET A 12 9.76 5.19 -0.53
N VAL A 13 11.07 4.97 -0.46
CA VAL A 13 11.82 4.32 -1.54
C VAL A 13 11.25 2.95 -1.86
N GLU A 14 11.04 2.14 -0.85
CA GLU A 14 10.48 0.80 -1.03
C GLU A 14 9.02 0.84 -1.51
N ALA A 15 8.24 1.81 -1.05
CA ALA A 15 6.88 2.00 -1.53
C ALA A 15 6.87 2.30 -3.04
N GLN A 16 7.75 3.17 -3.52
CA GLN A 16 7.87 3.46 -4.95
C GLN A 16 8.31 2.24 -5.74
N SER A 17 9.25 1.46 -5.20
CA SER A 17 9.70 0.22 -5.82
C SER A 17 8.55 -0.79 -5.95
N ASP A 18 7.71 -0.90 -4.92
CA ASP A 18 6.53 -1.75 -4.97
C ASP A 18 5.54 -1.28 -6.04
N LEU A 19 5.34 0.03 -6.21
CA LEU A 19 4.47 0.55 -7.28
C LEU A 19 5.01 0.20 -8.67
N ARG A 20 6.31 0.34 -8.88
CA ARG A 20 6.93 -0.06 -10.15
C ARG A 20 6.76 -1.56 -10.41
N SER A 21 6.99 -2.37 -9.37
CA SER A 21 6.79 -3.82 -9.46
C SER A 21 5.34 -4.16 -9.77
N ALA A 22 4.38 -3.50 -9.13
CA ALA A 22 2.97 -3.71 -9.40
C ALA A 22 2.63 -3.43 -10.86
N LYS A 23 3.16 -2.37 -11.43
CA LYS A 23 2.93 -2.02 -12.84
C LYS A 23 3.55 -3.04 -13.79
N LEU A 24 4.79 -3.45 -13.53
CA LEU A 24 5.48 -4.46 -14.34
C LEU A 24 4.73 -5.80 -14.31
N LEU A 25 4.26 -6.20 -13.14
CA LEU A 25 3.52 -7.46 -12.99
C LEU A 25 2.13 -7.38 -13.63
N LEU A 26 1.47 -6.23 -13.56
CA LEU A 26 0.21 -6.01 -14.27
C LEU A 26 0.40 -6.18 -15.78
N ASP A 27 1.41 -5.52 -16.33
CA ASP A 27 1.72 -5.60 -17.76
C ASP A 27 2.15 -7.00 -18.17
N GLY A 28 2.77 -7.74 -17.26
CA GLY A 28 3.20 -9.13 -17.45
C GLY A 28 2.13 -10.16 -17.14
N THR A 29 0.89 -9.74 -16.89
CA THR A 29 -0.26 -10.62 -16.57
C THR A 29 -0.14 -11.43 -15.29
N GLU A 30 0.70 -10.99 -14.35
CA GLU A 30 0.85 -11.60 -13.02
C GLU A 30 -0.05 -10.84 -12.03
N PHE A 31 -1.35 -11.04 -12.15
CA PHE A 31 -2.35 -10.18 -11.50
C PHE A 31 -2.34 -10.26 -9.97
N SER A 32 -2.27 -11.46 -9.40
CA SER A 32 -2.23 -11.59 -7.94
C SER A 32 -0.99 -10.92 -7.34
N ARG A 33 0.16 -11.05 -8.00
CA ARG A 33 1.42 -10.46 -7.53
C ARG A 33 1.41 -8.94 -7.71
N SER A 34 0.79 -8.45 -8.76
CA SER A 34 0.56 -7.01 -8.95
C SER A 34 -0.28 -6.43 -7.80
N ILE A 35 -1.35 -7.10 -7.41
CA ILE A 35 -2.21 -6.70 -6.30
C ILE A 35 -1.43 -6.70 -4.99
N TYR A 36 -0.62 -7.72 -4.74
CA TYR A 36 0.21 -7.79 -3.55
C TYR A 36 1.15 -6.58 -3.45
N HIS A 37 1.85 -6.25 -4.53
CA HIS A 37 2.78 -5.12 -4.53
C HIS A 37 2.06 -3.78 -4.42
N SER A 38 0.86 -3.66 -4.98
CA SER A 38 0.02 -2.47 -4.79
C SER A 38 -0.32 -2.28 -3.31
N GLN A 39 -0.69 -3.33 -2.61
CA GLN A 39 -0.97 -3.29 -1.17
C GLN A 39 0.29 -2.95 -0.37
N GLN A 40 1.43 -3.58 -0.68
CA GLN A 40 2.68 -3.32 0.01
C GLN A 40 3.15 -1.86 -0.15
N ALA A 41 2.95 -1.28 -1.32
CA ALA A 41 3.29 0.12 -1.56
C ALA A 41 2.55 1.04 -0.58
N ILE A 42 1.26 0.82 -0.38
CA ILE A 42 0.43 1.68 0.48
C ILE A 42 0.73 1.43 1.95
N GLU A 43 0.94 0.19 2.35
CA GLU A 43 1.35 -0.12 3.71
C GLU A 43 2.64 0.62 4.08
N LYS A 44 3.65 0.58 3.21
CA LYS A 44 4.93 1.26 3.43
C LYS A 44 4.80 2.78 3.43
N ALA A 45 4.00 3.33 2.52
CA ALA A 45 3.78 4.79 2.46
C ALA A 45 3.07 5.29 3.73
N MET A 46 2.09 4.56 4.22
CA MET A 46 1.41 4.91 5.47
C MET A 46 2.32 4.75 6.68
N LYS A 47 3.10 3.69 6.75
CA LYS A 47 4.10 3.51 7.82
C LYS A 47 5.14 4.63 7.80
N ALA A 48 5.60 5.03 6.63
CA ALA A 48 6.52 6.16 6.48
C ALA A 48 5.92 7.44 7.05
N SER A 49 4.67 7.73 6.71
CA SER A 49 3.97 8.91 7.20
C SER A 49 3.83 8.88 8.73
N LEU A 50 3.53 7.73 9.30
CA LEU A 50 3.41 7.55 10.75
C LEU A 50 4.74 7.78 11.49
N VAL A 51 5.85 7.41 10.87
CA VAL A 51 7.19 7.68 11.43
C VAL A 51 7.38 9.18 11.65
N LEU A 52 6.90 10.02 10.74
CA LEU A 52 6.96 11.48 10.90
C LEU A 52 6.12 11.97 12.07
N ALA A 53 5.08 11.23 12.43
CA ALA A 53 4.24 11.52 13.62
C ALA A 53 4.80 10.88 14.90
N GLY A 54 6.01 10.29 14.83
CA GLY A 54 6.65 9.66 15.98
C GLY A 54 6.18 8.23 16.26
N ILE A 55 5.49 7.61 15.31
CA ILE A 55 4.93 6.26 15.47
C ILE A 55 5.66 5.29 14.56
N VAL A 56 6.36 4.31 15.17
CA VAL A 56 7.03 3.23 14.43
C VAL A 56 6.19 1.96 14.57
N ILE A 57 5.71 1.46 13.44
CA ILE A 57 4.88 0.24 13.39
C ILE A 57 5.69 -0.86 12.74
N THR A 58 5.88 -1.97 13.45
CA THR A 58 6.65 -3.12 12.96
C THR A 58 5.76 -4.30 12.58
N ASP A 59 4.68 -4.56 13.34
CA ASP A 59 3.92 -5.80 13.23
C ASP A 59 2.41 -5.63 13.00
N GLU A 60 1.91 -4.41 12.85
CA GLU A 60 0.47 -4.18 12.67
C GLU A 60 0.07 -4.39 11.22
N HIS A 61 -1.05 -5.09 11.03
CA HIS A 61 -1.63 -5.36 9.71
C HIS A 61 -2.67 -4.31 9.29
N TRP A 62 -3.20 -3.51 10.24
CA TRP A 62 -4.26 -2.53 9.99
C TRP A 62 -3.71 -1.10 10.09
N VAL A 63 -2.71 -0.82 9.25
CA VAL A 63 -2.01 0.47 9.26
C VAL A 63 -2.95 1.62 8.91
N SER A 64 -3.98 1.38 8.10
CA SER A 64 -4.92 2.41 7.67
C SER A 64 -5.67 3.04 8.85
N ASP A 65 -6.02 2.27 9.88
CA ASP A 65 -6.69 2.82 11.06
C ASP A 65 -5.79 3.79 11.82
N ARG A 66 -4.52 3.43 11.98
CA ARG A 66 -3.53 4.30 12.63
C ARG A 66 -3.28 5.55 11.80
N PHE A 67 -3.20 5.40 10.49
CA PHE A 67 -3.04 6.53 9.57
C PHE A 67 -4.23 7.48 9.69
N MET A 68 -5.45 6.97 9.70
CA MET A 68 -6.66 7.79 9.86
C MET A 68 -6.62 8.60 11.14
N GLN A 69 -6.23 7.98 12.26
CA GLN A 69 -6.13 8.67 13.56
C GLN A 69 -5.12 9.80 13.53
N SER A 70 -3.98 9.59 12.89
CA SER A 70 -2.88 10.56 12.89
C SER A 70 -3.02 11.66 11.83
N PHE A 71 -3.74 11.39 10.75
CA PHE A 71 -3.85 12.29 9.60
C PHE A 71 -5.31 12.57 9.22
N SER A 72 -6.19 12.69 10.21
CA SER A 72 -7.63 12.87 10.02
C SER A 72 -8.01 14.13 9.23
N THR A 73 -7.12 15.12 9.16
CA THR A 73 -7.36 16.38 8.43
C THR A 73 -6.92 16.32 6.98
N MET A 74 -6.33 15.21 6.55
CA MET A 74 -5.87 15.06 5.18
C MET A 74 -7.06 15.14 4.20
N PRO A 75 -6.97 15.93 3.10
CA PRO A 75 -8.04 15.97 2.10
C PRO A 75 -8.32 14.58 1.54
N ASN A 76 -9.60 14.27 1.33
CA ASN A 76 -10.07 12.99 0.80
C ASN A 76 -9.74 11.77 1.68
N ILE A 77 -9.48 12.00 2.98
CA ILE A 77 -9.06 10.92 3.88
C ILE A 77 -10.05 9.75 3.90
N GLN A 78 -11.35 10.00 3.83
CA GLN A 78 -12.36 8.93 3.83
C GLN A 78 -12.21 7.99 2.64
N ASN A 79 -12.00 8.54 1.45
CA ASN A 79 -11.79 7.76 0.23
C ASN A 79 -10.47 7.00 0.28
N ILE A 80 -9.43 7.66 0.78
CA ILE A 80 -8.09 7.05 0.93
C ILE A 80 -8.16 5.85 1.85
N ILE A 81 -8.81 5.98 3.00
CA ILE A 81 -8.92 4.90 3.99
C ILE A 81 -9.78 3.75 3.44
N ARG A 82 -10.88 4.06 2.75
CA ARG A 82 -11.71 3.03 2.13
C ARG A 82 -10.89 2.18 1.15
N ASP A 83 -10.14 2.84 0.28
CA ASP A 83 -9.32 2.14 -0.73
C ASP A 83 -8.13 1.42 -0.10
N ALA A 84 -7.51 2.02 0.93
CA ALA A 84 -6.42 1.37 1.67
C ALA A 84 -6.91 0.09 2.36
N LYS A 85 -8.09 0.11 2.96
CA LYS A 85 -8.70 -1.07 3.59
C LYS A 85 -9.03 -2.16 2.57
N TYR A 86 -9.48 -1.77 1.39
CA TYR A 86 -9.66 -2.72 0.30
C TYR A 86 -8.35 -3.44 -0.01
N LEU A 87 -7.26 -2.68 -0.17
CA LEU A 87 -5.95 -3.25 -0.45
C LEU A 87 -5.44 -4.13 0.70
N GLU A 88 -5.63 -3.70 1.95
CA GLU A 88 -5.24 -4.50 3.12
C GLU A 88 -5.89 -5.88 3.14
N ARG A 89 -7.17 -5.94 2.77
CA ARG A 89 -7.89 -7.22 2.69
C ARG A 89 -7.32 -8.16 1.64
N GLN A 90 -6.61 -7.63 0.66
CA GLN A 90 -5.98 -8.44 -0.39
C GLN A 90 -4.59 -9.00 0.01
N ALA A 91 -4.03 -8.57 1.14
CA ALA A 91 -2.66 -8.92 1.52
C ALA A 91 -2.42 -10.44 1.57
N THR A 92 -3.30 -11.19 2.23
CA THR A 92 -3.20 -12.65 2.32
C THR A 92 -3.76 -13.32 1.07
N LYS A 93 -4.92 -12.87 0.61
CA LYS A 93 -5.63 -13.47 -0.53
C LYS A 93 -4.80 -13.44 -1.83
N SER A 94 -3.96 -12.44 -1.99
CA SER A 94 -3.14 -12.31 -3.20
C SER A 94 -1.90 -13.19 -3.19
N ARG A 95 -1.49 -13.73 -2.03
CA ARG A 95 -0.23 -14.47 -1.86
C ARG A 95 -0.40 -15.96 -1.63
N TYR A 96 -1.41 -16.36 -0.85
CA TYR A 96 -1.49 -17.72 -0.33
C TYR A 96 -2.78 -18.41 -0.75
N PRO A 97 -2.71 -19.71 -1.08
CA PRO A 97 -3.92 -20.51 -1.25
C PRO A 97 -4.74 -20.52 0.05
N LEU A 98 -6.06 -20.47 -0.09
CA LEU A 98 -6.97 -20.54 1.06
C LEU A 98 -7.77 -21.81 0.96
N PHE A 99 -7.71 -22.65 2.00
CA PHE A 99 -8.31 -23.99 2.01
C PHE A 99 -8.90 -24.34 3.38
N SER A 100 -9.33 -23.34 4.13
CA SER A 100 -9.83 -23.52 5.50
C SER A 100 -11.22 -24.19 5.60
N ASN A 101 -11.91 -24.36 4.48
CA ASN A 101 -13.25 -24.95 4.44
C ASN A 101 -13.30 -26.11 3.45
N ALA A 102 -13.55 -27.31 3.95
CA ALA A 102 -13.60 -28.53 3.14
C ALA A 102 -14.69 -28.53 2.07
N ASP A 103 -15.75 -27.72 2.26
CA ASP A 103 -16.89 -27.67 1.33
C ASP A 103 -16.70 -26.67 0.19
N ARG A 104 -15.57 -25.95 0.16
CA ARG A 104 -15.29 -24.95 -0.86
C ARG A 104 -14.04 -25.30 -1.67
N PRO A 105 -14.05 -24.95 -2.96
CA PRO A 105 -12.82 -25.07 -3.75
C PRO A 105 -11.68 -24.30 -3.12
N ILE A 106 -10.47 -24.79 -3.32
CA ILE A 106 -9.27 -24.11 -2.86
C ILE A 106 -9.12 -22.81 -3.64
N TRP A 107 -8.89 -21.70 -2.92
CA TRP A 107 -8.55 -20.42 -3.52
C TRP A 107 -7.08 -20.45 -3.95
N ILE A 108 -6.84 -20.24 -5.23
CA ILE A 108 -5.47 -20.21 -5.81
C ILE A 108 -5.24 -18.81 -6.38
N PRO A 109 -4.47 -17.93 -5.70
CA PRO A 109 -4.37 -16.52 -6.08
C PRO A 109 -4.03 -16.29 -7.56
N SER A 110 -3.09 -17.05 -8.13
CA SER A 110 -2.67 -16.86 -9.53
C SER A 110 -3.76 -17.16 -10.55
N ARG A 111 -4.87 -17.77 -10.15
CA ARG A 111 -5.99 -18.16 -11.02
C ARG A 111 -7.26 -17.36 -10.80
N GLU A 112 -7.35 -16.62 -9.69
CA GLU A 112 -8.61 -16.02 -9.26
C GLU A 112 -8.76 -14.55 -9.64
N TYR A 113 -7.64 -13.84 -9.81
CA TYR A 113 -7.69 -12.42 -10.12
C TYR A 113 -7.67 -12.17 -11.61
N THR A 114 -8.43 -11.14 -12.02
CA THR A 114 -8.49 -10.69 -13.41
C THR A 114 -7.58 -9.48 -13.62
N GLU A 115 -7.35 -9.13 -14.89
CA GLU A 115 -6.64 -7.90 -15.24
C GLU A 115 -7.32 -6.67 -14.62
N GLN A 116 -8.65 -6.63 -14.63
CA GLN A 116 -9.40 -5.52 -14.05
C GLN A 116 -9.16 -5.40 -12.56
N ASP A 117 -9.13 -6.52 -11.84
CA ASP A 117 -8.82 -6.52 -10.39
C ASP A 117 -7.45 -5.90 -10.12
N ALA A 118 -6.45 -6.30 -10.88
CA ALA A 118 -5.08 -5.81 -10.72
C ALA A 118 -4.94 -4.34 -11.14
N ALA A 119 -5.58 -3.94 -12.24
CA ALA A 119 -5.59 -2.56 -12.70
C ALA A 119 -6.26 -1.64 -11.67
N ASP A 120 -7.37 -2.06 -11.08
CA ASP A 120 -8.07 -1.29 -10.04
C ASP A 120 -7.21 -1.16 -8.78
N ALA A 121 -6.58 -2.24 -8.36
CA ALA A 121 -5.69 -2.22 -7.19
C ALA A 121 -4.51 -1.27 -7.41
N TYR A 122 -3.87 -1.36 -8.57
CA TYR A 122 -2.76 -0.47 -8.92
C TYR A 122 -3.20 0.99 -8.95
N ARG A 123 -4.33 1.29 -9.58
CA ARG A 123 -4.88 2.65 -9.65
C ARG A 123 -5.17 3.22 -8.26
N LYS A 124 -5.79 2.41 -7.38
CA LYS A 124 -6.04 2.82 -6.00
C LYS A 124 -4.73 3.12 -5.26
N ALA A 125 -3.75 2.24 -5.38
CA ALA A 125 -2.46 2.42 -4.73
C ALA A 125 -1.74 3.68 -5.26
N LEU A 126 -1.71 3.88 -6.55
CA LEU A 126 -1.08 5.05 -7.17
C LEU A 126 -1.74 6.35 -6.70
N THR A 127 -3.07 6.38 -6.65
CA THR A 127 -3.84 7.55 -6.19
C THR A 127 -3.52 7.85 -4.73
N ILE A 128 -3.56 6.85 -3.86
CA ILE A 128 -3.24 7.03 -2.44
C ILE A 128 -1.81 7.55 -2.27
N PHE A 129 -0.86 6.94 -2.96
CA PHE A 129 0.54 7.34 -2.87
C PHE A 129 0.74 8.80 -3.28
N LYS A 130 0.14 9.22 -4.39
CA LYS A 130 0.21 10.62 -4.86
C LYS A 130 -0.42 11.58 -3.85
N ASN A 131 -1.56 11.22 -3.27
CA ASN A 131 -2.22 12.04 -2.26
C ASN A 131 -1.36 12.19 -1.00
N ILE A 132 -0.73 11.11 -0.57
CA ILE A 132 0.18 11.16 0.59
C ILE A 132 1.38 12.07 0.30
N LYS A 133 2.02 11.92 -0.86
CA LYS A 133 3.14 12.77 -1.26
C LYS A 133 2.75 14.25 -1.26
N GLN A 134 1.62 14.57 -1.86
CA GLN A 134 1.14 15.95 -1.96
C GLN A 134 0.83 16.53 -0.58
N PHE A 135 0.17 15.76 0.27
CA PHE A 135 -0.16 16.19 1.63
C PHE A 135 1.11 16.45 2.45
N LEU A 136 2.09 15.56 2.38
CA LEU A 136 3.35 15.70 3.12
C LEU A 136 4.14 16.92 2.63
N LYS A 137 4.11 17.19 1.33
CA LYS A 137 4.74 18.40 0.76
C LYS A 137 4.08 19.67 1.27
N GLU A 138 2.75 19.74 1.24
CA GLU A 138 2.01 20.95 1.59
C GLU A 138 1.97 21.25 3.08
N LYS A 139 1.79 20.21 3.92
CA LYS A 139 1.58 20.38 5.36
C LYS A 139 2.85 20.24 6.18
N HIS A 140 3.81 19.44 5.71
CA HIS A 140 5.04 19.13 6.46
C HIS A 140 6.30 19.60 5.74
N ASN A 141 6.16 20.24 4.58
CA ASN A 141 7.27 20.74 3.76
C ASN A 141 8.31 19.65 3.45
N ILE A 142 7.83 18.44 3.19
CA ILE A 142 8.66 17.28 2.87
C ILE A 142 8.52 16.98 1.39
N SER A 143 9.66 16.98 0.67
CA SER A 143 9.72 16.57 -0.73
C SER A 143 10.34 15.20 -0.82
N ILE A 144 9.69 14.33 -1.59
CA ILE A 144 10.18 12.98 -1.84
C ILE A 144 10.83 12.99 -3.21
N THR A 145 12.15 12.77 -3.24
CA THR A 145 12.88 12.67 -4.49
C THR A 145 12.49 11.38 -5.19
N GLU A 146 12.06 11.49 -6.44
CA GLU A 146 11.80 10.32 -7.26
C GLU A 146 13.12 9.57 -7.48
N ILE A 147 13.06 8.26 -7.29
CA ILE A 147 14.21 7.42 -7.51
C ILE A 147 14.08 6.81 -8.90
N PRO A 148 15.11 6.99 -9.71
CA PRO A 148 15.10 6.47 -11.07
C PRO A 148 14.89 4.98 -11.16
#